data_d477ca07902004705d5756e273546aff
#
_entry.id   d477ca07902004705d5756e273546aff
#
_cell.length_a   1.000
_cell.length_b   1.000
_cell.length_c   1.000
_cell.angle_alpha   90.00
_cell.angle_beta   90.00
_cell.angle_gamma   90.00
#
_symmetry.space_group_name_H-M   'P 1'
#
loop_
_entity.id
_entity.type
_entity.pdbx_description
1 polymer ?
#
loop_
_entity_poly.entity_id
_entity_poly.type
_entity_poly.pdbx_seq_one_letter_code
_entity_poly.pdbx_strand_id
1 'polypeptide(L)'
;MRGTTRRARWVSATTTAACLALVLCACGGNTSTGSASPKAGGAIILAAGMEPQNPLLPTNTNEAGGGLIMSLLFQGLISYDSHGKSINQVAASITTTDSQTFTMKVKAGWTFTNGEPVNARSFVDAWNFGALSTNNQLNAYFFEPIEGYAEVHPVGDAQPTARTMNGLVVINSSTFTVRLATAQASFPSRLGYTAFYPLPQSAYKNLKAFGEHPIGNGSYMLDGNWVHNVSIKVKRNPTYKGTLVAKNAGVDVKVYTDQIQSYADLLANDVDVVQGISDGVLDSFKADLGSRAINQPSGTTDSLTFPLYQPEWNTASSKQVRQAISMAIDRQTITKTVLQGTSTPATDFSSPVVQGYSKDICGEFCAFNPAKAKALLAAAGGFKGTLEIAYNTDGGHKAWVEATWNSIKATLGIDCSARAYPDRKSLRDPITKGSMKVAFRTSWQMDYPALEDFLAPIFAKGAGSNDAHYDNPSFDDLLQEGDKATTPAEAIKSYQAGEKLLVTDMPVIPLWYANTTGGYSENVSNVKFDVFGVPIFTDITRK
;
A
#
# COMPACT_ATOMS: atom_id res chain seq x y z
N MET A 1 58.75 36.27 -2.71
CA MET A 1 58.88 37.71 -3.12
C MET A 1 57.59 38.41 -2.75
N ARG A 2 57.76 39.39 -1.87
CA ARG A 2 57.01 40.66 -1.66
C ARG A 2 55.47 40.55 -1.88
N GLY A 3 54.58 40.68 -0.93
CA GLY A 3 54.50 41.63 0.20
C GLY A 3 53.82 42.92 -0.20
N THR A 4 52.59 43.17 0.26
CA THR A 4 52.25 44.45 0.88
C THR A 4 50.84 44.45 1.47
N THR A 5 50.78 44.75 2.71
CA THR A 5 49.69 45.15 3.61
C THR A 5 49.17 46.57 3.36
N ARG A 6 47.88 46.87 3.71
CA ARG A 6 47.39 48.15 4.30
C ARG A 6 45.93 47.95 4.72
N ARG A 7 45.64 47.82 6.01
CA ARG A 7 45.39 48.78 7.13
C ARG A 7 44.17 49.70 6.91
N ALA A 8 43.22 49.39 7.72
CA ALA A 8 42.19 50.09 8.48
C ALA A 8 42.04 51.62 8.38
N ARG A 9 40.78 52.08 8.43
CA ARG A 9 40.40 53.30 9.15
C ARG A 9 38.98 53.20 9.70
N TRP A 10 38.90 53.37 11.01
CA TRP A 10 37.72 53.65 11.80
C TRP A 10 37.31 55.11 11.62
N VAL A 11 35.99 55.39 11.58
CA VAL A 11 35.44 56.69 12.01
C VAL A 11 34.15 56.43 12.76
N SER A 12 34.18 56.82 14.02
CA SER A 12 33.03 56.96 14.95
C SER A 12 32.50 58.41 14.88
N ALA A 13 31.21 58.64 15.03
CA ALA A 13 30.58 59.83 15.63
C ALA A 13 29.06 59.67 15.64
N THR A 14 28.48 59.45 16.76
CA THR A 14 27.86 60.31 17.80
C THR A 14 26.47 60.86 17.47
N THR A 15 25.50 60.31 18.24
CA THR A 15 24.34 60.90 18.93
C THR A 15 23.67 62.18 18.41
N THR A 16 22.32 62.09 18.28
CA THR A 16 21.44 63.12 18.85
C THR A 16 20.04 62.53 19.18
N ALA A 17 19.61 62.70 20.43
CA ALA A 17 18.28 62.45 20.96
C ALA A 17 17.38 63.69 20.71
N ALA A 18 16.12 63.47 20.40
CA ALA A 18 15.10 64.51 20.59
C ALA A 18 13.78 63.83 21.02
N CYS A 19 13.37 64.17 22.22
CA CYS A 19 12.06 63.92 22.83
C CYS A 19 11.01 64.92 22.33
N LEU A 20 9.76 64.58 22.56
CA LEU A 20 8.48 65.31 22.67
C LEU A 20 7.45 64.80 21.65
N ALA A 21 6.16 64.64 21.97
CA ALA A 21 5.30 64.89 23.14
C ALA A 21 4.06 64.01 23.04
N LEU A 22 3.47 63.71 24.17
CA LEU A 22 2.13 63.10 24.32
C LEU A 22 1.04 64.04 23.84
N VAL A 23 0.05 63.45 23.10
CA VAL A 23 -1.31 63.99 23.10
C VAL A 23 -2.25 62.80 23.38
N LEU A 24 -2.83 62.81 24.57
CA LEU A 24 -4.00 62.01 24.95
C LEU A 24 -5.24 62.59 24.28
N CYS A 25 -5.90 61.80 23.43
CA CYS A 25 -7.31 61.96 23.14
C CYS A 25 -8.02 60.65 23.52
N ALA A 26 -8.70 60.73 24.67
CA ALA A 26 -9.67 59.73 25.06
C ALA A 26 -10.97 59.94 24.26
N CYS A 27 -11.34 58.97 23.44
CA CYS A 27 -12.71 58.77 23.01
C CYS A 27 -13.02 57.28 23.13
N GLY A 28 -13.99 57.00 24.01
CA GLY A 28 -14.52 55.66 24.24
C GLY A 28 -15.08 55.06 22.96
N GLY A 29 -14.59 53.88 22.65
CA GLY A 29 -15.08 53.01 21.58
C GLY A 29 -15.07 51.58 22.09
N ASN A 30 -16.24 51.05 22.18
CA ASN A 30 -16.63 49.70 22.59
C ASN A 30 -15.67 48.67 21.94
N THR A 31 -14.77 48.05 22.70
CA THR A 31 -14.06 46.85 22.30
C THR A 31 -15.02 45.67 22.35
N SER A 32 -15.79 45.48 21.28
CA SER A 32 -16.35 44.17 20.99
C SER A 32 -15.17 43.22 20.76
N THR A 33 -14.87 42.40 21.76
CA THR A 33 -14.12 41.15 21.59
C THR A 33 -14.94 40.31 20.62
N GLY A 34 -14.66 40.49 19.34
CA GLY A 34 -15.13 39.61 18.30
C GLY A 34 -14.48 38.25 18.54
N SER A 35 -15.19 37.36 19.23
CA SER A 35 -14.98 35.94 19.11
C SER A 35 -15.05 35.65 17.62
N ALA A 36 -13.90 35.39 16.99
CA ALA A 36 -13.86 34.87 15.65
C ALA A 36 -14.65 33.55 15.67
N SER A 37 -15.87 33.60 15.15
CA SER A 37 -16.65 32.40 14.89
C SER A 37 -15.72 31.44 14.15
N PRO A 38 -15.62 30.14 14.51
CA PRO A 38 -14.83 29.20 13.79
C PRO A 38 -15.24 29.28 12.32
N LYS A 39 -14.29 29.60 11.43
CA LYS A 39 -14.55 29.56 9.98
C LYS A 39 -15.15 28.20 9.68
N ALA A 40 -16.38 28.17 9.17
CA ALA A 40 -17.02 26.96 8.70
C ALA A 40 -16.11 26.31 7.64
N GLY A 41 -15.30 25.32 8.06
CA GLY A 41 -14.34 24.68 7.16
C GLY A 41 -13.10 24.07 7.81
N GLY A 42 -12.79 24.39 9.07
CA GLY A 42 -11.59 23.88 9.76
C GLY A 42 -10.27 24.50 9.22
N ALA A 43 -9.13 23.99 9.70
CA ALA A 43 -7.78 24.39 9.30
C ALA A 43 -7.24 23.50 8.18
N ILE A 44 -6.17 23.95 7.51
CA ILE A 44 -5.37 23.14 6.59
C ILE A 44 -4.49 22.17 7.41
N ILE A 45 -4.40 20.94 6.98
CA ILE A 45 -3.51 19.91 7.54
C ILE A 45 -2.20 19.93 6.75
N LEU A 46 -1.06 19.99 7.43
CA LEU A 46 0.25 19.94 6.83
C LEU A 46 0.74 18.50 6.82
N ALA A 47 0.89 17.90 5.64
CA ALA A 47 1.34 16.52 5.48
C ALA A 47 2.73 16.44 4.85
N ALA A 48 3.56 15.54 5.32
CA ALA A 48 4.75 15.16 4.57
C ALA A 48 4.36 14.19 3.45
N GLY A 49 4.92 14.42 2.27
CA GLY A 49 4.75 13.56 1.10
C GLY A 49 6.01 13.47 0.27
N MET A 50 5.93 12.69 -0.79
CA MET A 50 6.99 12.56 -1.80
C MET A 50 6.52 13.18 -3.11
N GLU A 51 7.46 13.62 -3.94
CA GLU A 51 7.16 14.07 -5.29
C GLU A 51 6.52 12.93 -6.10
N PRO A 52 5.33 13.13 -6.67
CA PRO A 52 4.77 12.18 -7.62
C PRO A 52 5.71 11.96 -8.81
N GLN A 53 5.95 10.71 -9.16
CA GLN A 53 6.89 10.35 -10.23
C GLN A 53 6.24 10.33 -11.61
N ASN A 54 4.92 10.27 -11.66
CA ASN A 54 4.14 10.15 -12.88
C ASN A 54 3.07 11.24 -12.94
N PRO A 55 2.55 11.58 -14.14
CA PRO A 55 1.38 12.43 -14.27
C PRO A 55 0.23 11.93 -13.40
N LEU A 56 -0.48 12.84 -12.74
CA LEU A 56 -1.57 12.54 -11.81
C LEU A 56 -2.82 12.01 -12.54
N LEU A 57 -2.70 10.81 -13.10
CA LEU A 57 -3.77 10.06 -13.77
C LEU A 57 -4.02 8.77 -12.99
N PRO A 58 -5.26 8.43 -12.62
CA PRO A 58 -5.57 7.21 -11.87
C PRO A 58 -5.00 5.94 -12.49
N THR A 59 -5.05 5.81 -13.81
CA THR A 59 -4.54 4.65 -14.56
C THR A 59 -3.02 4.65 -14.75
N ASN A 60 -2.32 5.76 -14.42
CA ASN A 60 -0.87 5.90 -14.60
C ASN A 60 -0.09 6.10 -13.30
N THR A 61 -0.76 6.23 -12.17
CA THR A 61 -0.14 6.47 -10.86
C THR A 61 -0.02 5.15 -10.10
N ASN A 62 1.20 4.63 -9.97
CA ASN A 62 1.51 3.37 -9.29
C ASN A 62 2.60 3.49 -8.22
N GLU A 63 2.84 4.71 -7.71
CA GLU A 63 3.83 5.00 -6.68
C GLU A 63 3.21 5.83 -5.54
N ALA A 64 3.86 5.82 -4.36
CA ALA A 64 3.27 6.32 -3.12
C ALA A 64 2.94 7.81 -3.15
N GLY A 65 3.80 8.66 -3.75
CA GLY A 65 3.60 10.12 -3.79
C GLY A 65 2.34 10.49 -4.58
N GLY A 66 2.23 9.97 -5.80
CA GLY A 66 1.05 10.18 -6.64
C GLY A 66 -0.19 9.47 -6.10
N GLY A 67 -0.05 8.25 -5.56
CA GLY A 67 -1.14 7.48 -4.95
C GLY A 67 -1.82 8.25 -3.81
N LEU A 68 -1.03 8.92 -2.95
CA LEU A 68 -1.55 9.80 -1.91
C LEU A 68 -2.44 10.92 -2.49
N ILE A 69 -1.96 11.59 -3.53
CA ILE A 69 -2.72 12.67 -4.18
C ILE A 69 -3.98 12.14 -4.86
N MET A 70 -3.89 10.97 -5.54
CA MET A 70 -5.05 10.35 -6.15
C MET A 70 -6.13 10.01 -5.12
N SER A 71 -5.77 9.51 -3.93
CA SER A 71 -6.71 9.20 -2.85
C SER A 71 -7.46 10.42 -2.30
N LEU A 72 -6.85 11.61 -2.39
CA LEU A 72 -7.48 12.88 -1.98
C LEU A 72 -8.44 13.41 -3.05
N LEU A 73 -8.03 13.34 -4.33
CA LEU A 73 -8.72 14.00 -5.44
C LEU A 73 -9.82 13.14 -6.06
N PHE A 74 -9.75 11.82 -5.96
CA PHE A 74 -10.69 10.91 -6.62
C PHE A 74 -11.40 9.99 -5.63
N GLN A 75 -12.54 9.49 -6.06
CA GLN A 75 -13.30 8.47 -5.37
C GLN A 75 -13.78 7.41 -6.37
N GLY A 76 -13.43 6.15 -6.08
CA GLY A 76 -13.85 4.99 -6.85
C GLY A 76 -15.27 4.53 -6.52
N LEU A 77 -15.67 3.41 -7.14
CA LEU A 77 -16.94 2.74 -6.86
C LEU A 77 -17.08 2.36 -5.38
N ILE A 78 -15.98 1.91 -4.78
CA ILE A 78 -15.89 1.52 -3.37
C ILE A 78 -14.73 2.24 -2.67
N SER A 79 -14.72 2.16 -1.35
CA SER A 79 -13.57 2.34 -0.45
C SER A 79 -13.47 1.13 0.48
N TYR A 80 -12.55 1.15 1.42
CA TYR A 80 -12.39 0.09 2.41
C TYR A 80 -12.54 0.63 3.83
N ASP A 81 -13.00 -0.21 4.76
CA ASP A 81 -12.91 0.06 6.18
C ASP A 81 -11.52 -0.32 6.74
N SER A 82 -11.33 -0.18 8.05
CA SER A 82 -10.07 -0.51 8.73
C SER A 82 -9.70 -2.01 8.70
N HIS A 83 -10.57 -2.87 8.18
CA HIS A 83 -10.36 -4.32 8.05
C HIS A 83 -10.39 -4.78 6.58
N GLY A 84 -10.23 -3.85 5.63
CA GLY A 84 -10.23 -4.14 4.21
C GLY A 84 -11.59 -4.48 3.61
N LYS A 85 -12.68 -4.38 4.38
CA LYS A 85 -14.02 -4.64 3.86
C LYS A 85 -14.47 -3.54 2.92
N SER A 86 -14.96 -3.92 1.74
CA SER A 86 -15.47 -2.99 0.73
C SER A 86 -16.72 -2.24 1.19
N ILE A 87 -16.73 -0.93 0.99
CA ILE A 87 -17.84 -0.01 1.27
C ILE A 87 -18.21 0.74 0.00
N ASN A 88 -19.45 0.64 -0.45
CA ASN A 88 -19.95 1.35 -1.63
C ASN A 88 -19.87 2.87 -1.46
N GLN A 89 -19.12 3.55 -2.33
CA GLN A 89 -19.00 5.01 -2.40
C GLN A 89 -19.79 5.56 -3.58
N VAL A 90 -19.20 5.60 -4.78
CA VAL A 90 -19.88 6.02 -6.01
C VAL A 90 -20.88 4.94 -6.47
N ALA A 91 -20.61 3.67 -6.18
CA ALA A 91 -21.52 2.59 -6.47
C ALA A 91 -22.78 2.66 -5.57
N ALA A 92 -23.96 2.57 -6.19
CA ALA A 92 -25.21 2.29 -5.50
C ALA A 92 -25.31 0.78 -5.19
N SER A 93 -24.90 -0.06 -6.14
CA SER A 93 -24.80 -1.49 -5.96
C SER A 93 -23.78 -2.10 -6.94
N ILE A 94 -23.19 -3.22 -6.51
CA ILE A 94 -22.38 -4.12 -7.31
C ILE A 94 -22.97 -5.51 -7.09
N THR A 95 -23.49 -6.14 -8.13
CA THR A 95 -24.20 -7.42 -8.01
C THR A 95 -23.77 -8.39 -9.10
N THR A 96 -23.76 -9.66 -8.76
CA THR A 96 -23.49 -10.78 -9.66
C THR A 96 -24.36 -11.97 -9.27
N THR A 97 -24.54 -12.92 -10.19
CA THR A 97 -25.17 -14.22 -9.93
C THR A 97 -24.24 -15.38 -10.29
N ASP A 98 -23.08 -15.08 -10.88
CA ASP A 98 -22.13 -16.07 -11.43
C ASP A 98 -20.67 -15.74 -11.11
N SER A 99 -20.41 -14.65 -10.36
CA SER A 99 -19.07 -14.11 -10.08
C SER A 99 -18.20 -13.86 -11.31
N GLN A 100 -18.80 -13.88 -12.48
CA GLN A 100 -18.15 -13.60 -13.76
C GLN A 100 -18.72 -12.33 -14.41
N THR A 101 -20.04 -12.10 -14.32
CA THR A 101 -20.69 -10.89 -14.84
C THR A 101 -21.21 -10.05 -13.70
N PHE A 102 -20.62 -8.88 -13.52
CA PHE A 102 -20.97 -7.93 -12.48
C PHE A 102 -21.77 -6.77 -13.05
N THR A 103 -22.91 -6.45 -12.43
CA THR A 103 -23.69 -5.25 -12.76
C THR A 103 -23.37 -4.15 -11.76
N MET A 104 -22.85 -3.04 -12.27
CA MET A 104 -22.48 -1.85 -11.51
C MET A 104 -23.54 -0.77 -11.68
N LYS A 105 -24.11 -0.28 -10.57
CA LYS A 105 -25.00 0.89 -10.58
C LYS A 105 -24.32 2.06 -9.90
N VAL A 106 -24.24 3.19 -10.59
CA VAL A 106 -23.68 4.46 -10.12
C VAL A 106 -24.77 5.26 -9.43
N LYS A 107 -24.49 5.82 -8.25
CA LYS A 107 -25.40 6.73 -7.53
C LYS A 107 -25.65 8.00 -8.35
N ALA A 108 -26.87 8.49 -8.35
CA ALA A 108 -27.20 9.76 -9.01
C ALA A 108 -26.60 10.98 -8.28
N GLY A 109 -26.35 12.04 -9.04
CA GLY A 109 -25.95 13.34 -8.49
C GLY A 109 -24.47 13.50 -8.16
N TRP A 110 -23.62 12.52 -8.43
CA TRP A 110 -22.18 12.66 -8.35
C TRP A 110 -21.66 13.49 -9.52
N THR A 111 -20.73 14.43 -9.21
CA THR A 111 -20.07 15.26 -10.22
C THR A 111 -18.57 15.31 -9.96
N PHE A 112 -17.82 15.51 -11.01
CA PHE A 112 -16.45 15.99 -10.93
C PHE A 112 -16.43 17.46 -10.47
N THR A 113 -15.28 17.94 -10.04
CA THR A 113 -15.11 19.30 -9.52
C THR A 113 -15.33 20.41 -10.56
N ASN A 114 -15.36 20.07 -11.84
CA ASN A 114 -15.74 20.98 -12.94
C ASN A 114 -17.25 20.93 -13.28
N GLY A 115 -18.04 20.14 -12.54
CA GLY A 115 -19.48 20.00 -12.77
C GLY A 115 -19.90 18.89 -13.76
N GLU A 116 -18.96 18.25 -14.45
CA GLU A 116 -19.27 17.09 -15.29
C GLU A 116 -19.87 15.95 -14.44
N PRO A 117 -20.92 15.25 -14.92
CA PRO A 117 -21.51 14.14 -14.17
C PRO A 117 -20.58 12.93 -14.10
N VAL A 118 -20.50 12.30 -12.94
CA VAL A 118 -19.91 10.95 -12.79
C VAL A 118 -20.97 9.94 -13.14
N ASN A 119 -20.76 9.16 -14.18
CA ASN A 119 -21.72 8.21 -14.74
C ASN A 119 -21.03 6.92 -15.22
N ALA A 120 -21.77 5.99 -15.79
CA ALA A 120 -21.24 4.70 -16.28
C ALA A 120 -20.07 4.88 -17.27
N ARG A 121 -20.16 5.86 -18.18
CA ARG A 121 -19.06 6.12 -19.13
C ARG A 121 -17.82 6.64 -18.47
N SER A 122 -17.93 7.39 -17.36
CA SER A 122 -16.75 7.89 -16.63
C SER A 122 -15.84 6.76 -16.16
N PHE A 123 -16.42 5.58 -15.88
CA PHE A 123 -15.66 4.38 -15.52
C PHE A 123 -15.25 3.57 -16.75
N VAL A 124 -16.19 3.22 -17.61
CA VAL A 124 -15.93 2.34 -18.78
C VAL A 124 -14.88 2.95 -19.71
N ASP A 125 -14.99 4.25 -19.99
CA ASP A 125 -14.03 4.94 -20.87
C ASP A 125 -12.65 5.04 -20.21
N ALA A 126 -12.59 5.29 -18.87
CA ALA A 126 -11.33 5.33 -18.12
C ALA A 126 -10.63 3.97 -18.09
N TRP A 127 -11.37 2.88 -17.87
CA TRP A 127 -10.81 1.54 -17.82
C TRP A 127 -10.32 1.06 -19.19
N ASN A 128 -11.06 1.35 -20.26
CA ASN A 128 -10.61 1.09 -21.63
C ASN A 128 -9.35 1.90 -21.96
N PHE A 129 -9.31 3.17 -21.55
CA PHE A 129 -8.12 4.01 -21.73
C PHE A 129 -6.91 3.41 -20.97
N GLY A 130 -7.11 2.99 -19.72
CA GLY A 130 -6.08 2.39 -18.87
C GLY A 130 -5.56 1.05 -19.39
N ALA A 131 -6.44 0.24 -19.96
CA ALA A 131 -6.10 -1.09 -20.46
C ALA A 131 -5.38 -1.05 -21.82
N LEU A 132 -5.66 -0.06 -22.68
CA LEU A 132 -5.14 -0.05 -24.05
C LEU A 132 -3.62 0.15 -24.08
N SER A 133 -2.87 -0.83 -24.58
CA SER A 133 -1.40 -0.88 -24.57
C SER A 133 -0.73 0.36 -25.18
N THR A 134 -1.31 0.93 -26.26
CA THR A 134 -0.78 2.14 -26.92
C THR A 134 -0.86 3.41 -26.07
N ASN A 135 -1.62 3.39 -24.96
CA ASN A 135 -1.70 4.50 -24.03
C ASN A 135 -0.61 4.45 -22.93
N ASN A 136 0.15 3.36 -22.85
CA ASN A 136 1.28 3.18 -21.93
C ASN A 136 0.93 3.49 -20.46
N GLN A 137 -0.22 3.02 -19.99
CA GLN A 137 -0.65 3.26 -18.62
C GLN A 137 -0.05 2.19 -17.69
N LEU A 138 0.60 2.63 -16.60
CA LEU A 138 1.35 1.76 -15.69
C LEU A 138 0.46 0.77 -14.92
N ASN A 139 -0.82 1.12 -14.72
CA ASN A 139 -1.79 0.29 -14.02
C ASN A 139 -2.62 -0.60 -14.97
N ALA A 140 -2.20 -0.78 -16.22
CA ALA A 140 -2.97 -1.55 -17.22
C ALA A 140 -3.27 -2.98 -16.77
N TYR A 141 -2.35 -3.63 -16.05
CA TYR A 141 -2.48 -5.01 -15.57
C TYR A 141 -3.67 -5.25 -14.62
N PHE A 142 -4.17 -4.21 -13.94
CA PHE A 142 -5.35 -4.33 -13.09
C PHE A 142 -6.62 -4.72 -13.87
N PHE A 143 -6.64 -4.45 -15.18
CA PHE A 143 -7.76 -4.78 -16.05
C PHE A 143 -7.67 -6.18 -16.68
N GLU A 144 -6.57 -6.91 -16.47
CA GLU A 144 -6.33 -8.24 -17.04
C GLU A 144 -7.49 -9.24 -16.85
N PRO A 145 -8.19 -9.27 -15.70
CA PRO A 145 -9.31 -10.18 -15.53
C PRO A 145 -10.52 -9.91 -16.45
N ILE A 146 -10.62 -8.71 -17.05
CA ILE A 146 -11.78 -8.30 -17.86
C ILE A 146 -11.69 -8.94 -19.24
N GLU A 147 -12.79 -9.56 -19.69
CA GLU A 147 -12.89 -10.17 -21.02
C GLU A 147 -12.57 -9.15 -22.11
N GLY A 148 -11.68 -9.51 -23.04
CA GLY A 148 -11.20 -8.63 -24.09
C GLY A 148 -9.92 -7.83 -23.73
N TYR A 149 -9.32 -8.08 -22.57
CA TYR A 149 -8.06 -7.42 -22.21
C TYR A 149 -6.92 -7.81 -23.16
N ALA A 150 -6.78 -9.08 -23.51
CA ALA A 150 -5.69 -9.54 -24.39
C ALA A 150 -5.73 -8.89 -25.78
N GLU A 151 -6.91 -8.54 -26.28
CA GLU A 151 -7.12 -7.88 -27.58
C GLU A 151 -6.70 -6.40 -27.55
N VAL A 152 -6.84 -5.73 -26.39
CA VAL A 152 -6.40 -4.33 -26.21
C VAL A 152 -5.00 -4.21 -25.66
N HIS A 153 -4.49 -5.27 -24.99
CA HIS A 153 -3.17 -5.31 -24.37
C HIS A 153 -2.44 -6.64 -24.66
N PRO A 154 -2.05 -6.87 -25.91
CA PRO A 154 -1.36 -8.11 -26.27
C PRO A 154 0.04 -8.18 -25.63
N VAL A 155 0.53 -9.41 -25.44
CA VAL A 155 1.85 -9.67 -24.88
C VAL A 155 2.96 -9.20 -25.83
N GLY A 156 4.01 -8.59 -25.31
CA GLY A 156 5.17 -8.10 -26.05
C GLY A 156 4.84 -6.90 -26.94
N ASP A 157 5.49 -6.82 -28.10
CA ASP A 157 5.39 -5.67 -29.01
C ASP A 157 4.24 -5.79 -30.03
N ALA A 158 3.32 -6.72 -29.84
CA ALA A 158 2.18 -6.90 -30.74
C ALA A 158 1.22 -5.70 -30.65
N GLN A 159 0.62 -5.32 -31.80
CA GLN A 159 -0.35 -4.24 -31.83
C GLN A 159 -1.71 -4.72 -31.32
N PRO A 160 -2.46 -3.88 -30.58
CA PRO A 160 -3.79 -4.24 -30.14
C PRO A 160 -4.75 -4.47 -31.33
N THR A 161 -5.54 -5.52 -31.25
CA THR A 161 -6.54 -5.88 -32.27
C THR A 161 -7.90 -5.24 -32.01
N ALA A 162 -8.11 -4.73 -30.79
CA ALA A 162 -9.29 -3.96 -30.37
C ALA A 162 -8.84 -2.67 -29.64
N ARG A 163 -9.77 -1.72 -29.52
CA ARG A 163 -9.56 -0.47 -28.77
C ARG A 163 -10.28 -0.44 -27.43
N THR A 164 -11.22 -1.38 -27.23
CA THR A 164 -12.03 -1.50 -26.03
C THR A 164 -12.18 -2.96 -25.68
N MET A 165 -12.24 -3.25 -24.39
CA MET A 165 -12.57 -4.57 -23.87
C MET A 165 -14.05 -4.88 -24.10
N ASN A 166 -14.37 -6.04 -24.70
CA ASN A 166 -15.75 -6.46 -24.94
C ASN A 166 -16.50 -6.84 -23.66
N GLY A 167 -15.77 -7.13 -22.57
CA GLY A 167 -16.35 -7.35 -21.25
C GLY A 167 -16.94 -6.09 -20.59
N LEU A 168 -16.71 -4.89 -21.14
CA LEU A 168 -17.24 -3.63 -20.61
C LEU A 168 -18.40 -3.12 -21.45
N VAL A 169 -19.63 -3.12 -20.88
CA VAL A 169 -20.81 -2.68 -21.61
C VAL A 169 -21.58 -1.63 -20.81
N VAL A 170 -21.75 -0.44 -21.39
CA VAL A 170 -22.62 0.62 -20.85
C VAL A 170 -24.07 0.31 -21.21
N ILE A 171 -24.90 0.03 -20.20
CA ILE A 171 -26.34 -0.24 -20.37
C ILE A 171 -27.12 1.07 -20.48
N ASN A 172 -26.82 2.02 -19.58
CA ASN A 172 -27.39 3.37 -19.56
C ASN A 172 -26.46 4.31 -18.79
N SER A 173 -26.86 5.56 -18.60
CA SER A 173 -26.02 6.56 -17.91
C SER A 173 -25.61 6.19 -16.49
N SER A 174 -26.37 5.37 -15.79
CA SER A 174 -26.09 4.97 -14.40
C SER A 174 -25.71 3.51 -14.24
N THR A 175 -25.71 2.70 -15.31
CA THR A 175 -25.52 1.25 -15.20
C THR A 175 -24.59 0.76 -16.29
N PHE A 176 -23.61 -0.05 -15.91
CA PHE A 176 -22.75 -0.79 -16.82
C PHE A 176 -22.48 -2.19 -16.28
N THR A 177 -22.09 -3.10 -17.15
CA THR A 177 -21.66 -4.45 -16.77
C THR A 177 -20.18 -4.64 -17.04
N VAL A 178 -19.59 -5.48 -16.21
CA VAL A 178 -18.21 -5.96 -16.33
C VAL A 178 -18.26 -7.48 -16.40
N ARG A 179 -17.88 -8.04 -17.53
CA ARG A 179 -17.71 -9.48 -17.69
C ARG A 179 -16.22 -9.83 -17.59
N LEU A 180 -15.92 -10.78 -16.74
CA LEU A 180 -14.57 -11.30 -16.56
C LEU A 180 -14.31 -12.49 -17.50
N ALA A 181 -13.07 -12.76 -17.85
CA ALA A 181 -12.65 -13.92 -18.60
C ALA A 181 -12.98 -15.24 -17.86
N THR A 182 -12.81 -15.23 -16.54
CA THR A 182 -13.14 -16.31 -15.61
C THR A 182 -13.90 -15.76 -14.41
N ALA A 183 -14.66 -16.60 -13.72
CA ALA A 183 -15.33 -16.19 -12.48
C ALA A 183 -14.28 -15.77 -11.43
N GLN A 184 -14.57 -14.69 -10.68
CA GLN A 184 -13.67 -14.14 -9.65
C GLN A 184 -14.50 -13.39 -8.60
N ALA A 185 -14.90 -14.09 -7.53
CA ALA A 185 -15.74 -13.54 -6.46
C ALA A 185 -15.08 -12.36 -5.74
N SER A 186 -13.75 -12.30 -5.73
CA SER A 186 -12.94 -11.21 -5.14
C SER A 186 -12.89 -9.94 -6.01
N PHE A 187 -13.31 -9.98 -7.27
CA PHE A 187 -13.20 -8.85 -8.20
C PHE A 187 -13.75 -7.52 -7.65
N PRO A 188 -14.90 -7.46 -6.94
CA PRO A 188 -15.35 -6.21 -6.34
C PRO A 188 -14.36 -5.57 -5.38
N SER A 189 -13.49 -6.35 -4.72
CA SER A 189 -12.49 -5.83 -3.80
C SER A 189 -11.37 -5.04 -4.50
N ARG A 190 -11.15 -5.26 -5.80
CA ARG A 190 -10.18 -4.50 -6.61
C ARG A 190 -10.64 -3.07 -6.93
N LEU A 191 -11.96 -2.82 -6.94
CA LEU A 191 -12.57 -1.58 -7.44
C LEU A 191 -12.34 -0.34 -6.56
N GLY A 192 -11.71 -0.51 -5.43
CA GLY A 192 -11.24 0.59 -4.57
C GLY A 192 -9.83 1.08 -4.91
N TYR A 193 -9.08 0.35 -5.73
CA TYR A 193 -7.76 0.75 -6.17
C TYR A 193 -7.82 1.88 -7.21
N THR A 194 -6.81 2.74 -7.23
CA THR A 194 -6.78 3.95 -8.06
C THR A 194 -6.97 3.68 -9.56
N ALA A 195 -6.47 2.56 -10.08
CA ALA A 195 -6.65 2.18 -11.49
C ALA A 195 -8.13 2.21 -11.94
N PHE A 196 -9.05 1.88 -11.04
CA PHE A 196 -10.49 1.80 -11.32
C PHE A 196 -11.26 3.11 -11.07
N TYR A 197 -10.56 4.22 -10.79
CA TYR A 197 -11.23 5.51 -10.58
C TYR A 197 -11.76 6.10 -11.88
N PRO A 198 -12.85 6.90 -11.82
CA PRO A 198 -13.47 7.47 -13.01
C PRO A 198 -12.66 8.67 -13.52
N LEU A 199 -12.78 8.95 -14.83
CA LEU A 199 -12.26 10.16 -15.45
C LEU A 199 -13.40 10.98 -16.08
N PRO A 200 -13.33 12.34 -16.03
CA PRO A 200 -14.24 13.20 -16.77
C PRO A 200 -13.90 13.17 -18.28
N GLN A 201 -14.88 13.41 -19.14
CA GLN A 201 -14.65 13.46 -20.59
C GLN A 201 -13.67 14.56 -21.00
N SER A 202 -13.60 15.65 -20.22
CA SER A 202 -12.63 16.73 -20.43
C SER A 202 -11.18 16.28 -20.29
N ALA A 203 -10.87 15.20 -19.55
CA ALA A 203 -9.51 14.69 -19.40
C ALA A 203 -8.88 14.30 -20.73
N TYR A 204 -9.66 13.67 -21.61
CA TYR A 204 -9.18 13.16 -22.91
C TYR A 204 -8.87 14.26 -23.92
N LYS A 205 -9.28 15.52 -23.68
CA LYS A 205 -8.94 16.65 -24.55
C LYS A 205 -7.47 17.02 -24.48
N ASN A 206 -6.86 16.90 -23.28
CA ASN A 206 -5.44 17.17 -23.06
C ASN A 206 -4.96 16.43 -21.81
N LEU A 207 -4.59 15.18 -21.96
CA LEU A 207 -4.11 14.31 -20.86
C LEU A 207 -2.88 14.87 -20.16
N LYS A 208 -1.98 15.54 -20.88
CA LYS A 208 -0.78 16.16 -20.28
C LYS A 208 -1.18 17.29 -19.32
N ALA A 209 -2.04 18.19 -19.73
CA ALA A 209 -2.52 19.26 -18.86
C ALA A 209 -3.37 18.72 -17.71
N PHE A 210 -4.15 17.66 -17.95
CA PHE A 210 -4.93 17.00 -16.91
C PHE A 210 -4.02 16.36 -15.85
N GLY A 211 -2.93 15.71 -16.25
CA GLY A 211 -1.96 15.10 -15.33
C GLY A 211 -1.26 16.11 -14.40
N GLU A 212 -1.17 17.38 -14.81
CA GLU A 212 -0.65 18.48 -13.99
C GLU A 212 -1.74 19.15 -13.14
N HIS A 213 -2.99 19.10 -13.57
CA HIS A 213 -4.13 19.73 -12.91
C HIS A 213 -5.38 18.84 -12.97
N PRO A 214 -5.38 17.72 -12.22
CA PRO A 214 -6.46 16.74 -12.29
C PRO A 214 -7.80 17.30 -11.77
N ILE A 215 -8.86 16.91 -12.46
CA ILE A 215 -10.25 17.21 -12.13
C ILE A 215 -10.87 15.93 -11.57
N GLY A 216 -10.94 15.83 -10.25
CA GLY A 216 -11.42 14.64 -9.57
C GLY A 216 -12.87 14.76 -9.08
N ASN A 217 -13.33 13.72 -8.39
CA ASN A 217 -14.64 13.60 -7.76
C ASN A 217 -14.54 13.25 -6.27
N GLY A 218 -13.34 13.37 -5.67
CA GLY A 218 -13.03 12.98 -4.30
C GLY A 218 -13.43 14.03 -3.27
N SER A 219 -13.05 13.77 -2.02
CA SER A 219 -13.32 14.62 -0.85
C SER A 219 -12.61 15.97 -0.92
N TYR A 220 -11.55 16.05 -1.70
CA TYR A 220 -10.78 17.25 -1.95
C TYR A 220 -10.69 17.55 -3.44
N MET A 221 -10.31 18.78 -3.74
CA MET A 221 -9.98 19.27 -5.08
C MET A 221 -8.67 20.04 -5.04
N LEU A 222 -7.95 20.08 -6.15
CA LEU A 222 -6.70 20.82 -6.23
C LEU A 222 -6.92 22.31 -5.90
N ASP A 223 -6.00 22.89 -5.11
CA ASP A 223 -6.00 24.31 -4.75
C ASP A 223 -4.74 25.01 -5.31
N GLY A 224 -4.89 25.63 -6.46
CA GLY A 224 -3.77 26.18 -7.23
C GLY A 224 -3.11 25.12 -8.13
N ASN A 225 -1.80 25.23 -8.31
CA ASN A 225 -1.02 24.33 -9.16
C ASN A 225 -0.19 23.35 -8.32
N TRP A 226 0.15 22.21 -8.89
CA TRP A 226 1.25 21.39 -8.42
C TRP A 226 2.56 22.18 -8.58
N VAL A 227 3.23 22.45 -7.45
CA VAL A 227 4.54 23.10 -7.44
C VAL A 227 5.58 22.00 -7.26
N HIS A 228 6.14 21.55 -8.36
CA HIS A 228 7.06 20.40 -8.40
C HIS A 228 8.21 20.53 -7.40
N ASN A 229 8.50 19.45 -6.69
CA ASN A 229 9.52 19.34 -5.64
C ASN A 229 9.29 20.28 -4.43
N VAL A 230 8.10 20.87 -4.30
CA VAL A 230 7.76 21.78 -3.20
C VAL A 230 6.48 21.33 -2.49
N SER A 231 5.33 21.40 -3.17
CA SER A 231 4.06 21.02 -2.55
C SER A 231 2.92 20.83 -3.55
N ILE A 232 1.92 20.05 -3.12
CA ILE A 232 0.60 19.95 -3.74
C ILE A 232 -0.45 20.31 -2.69
N LYS A 233 -1.23 21.36 -2.97
CA LYS A 233 -2.29 21.83 -2.08
C LYS A 233 -3.64 21.38 -2.56
N VAL A 234 -4.44 20.88 -1.65
CA VAL A 234 -5.82 20.51 -1.92
C VAL A 234 -6.75 21.17 -0.90
N LYS A 235 -7.92 21.57 -1.34
CA LYS A 235 -9.00 22.10 -0.50
C LYS A 235 -10.20 21.18 -0.50
N ARG A 236 -11.01 21.27 0.54
CA ARG A 236 -12.25 20.48 0.64
C ARG A 236 -13.13 20.71 -0.60
N ASN A 237 -13.63 19.61 -1.16
CA ASN A 237 -14.60 19.65 -2.26
C ASN A 237 -16.02 19.87 -1.68
N PRO A 238 -16.66 21.02 -1.93
CA PRO A 238 -17.98 21.32 -1.37
C PRO A 238 -19.10 20.51 -2.03
N THR A 239 -18.85 19.91 -3.19
CA THR A 239 -19.84 19.15 -3.96
C THR A 239 -19.73 17.64 -3.74
N TYR A 240 -18.79 17.17 -2.90
CA TYR A 240 -18.59 15.76 -2.60
C TYR A 240 -19.84 15.09 -2.04
N LYS A 241 -20.19 13.91 -2.53
CA LYS A 241 -21.43 13.19 -2.20
C LYS A 241 -21.21 11.88 -1.41
N GLY A 242 -19.96 11.49 -1.18
CA GLY A 242 -19.62 10.26 -0.47
C GLY A 242 -19.68 10.38 1.04
N THR A 243 -19.31 9.30 1.71
CA THR A 243 -19.31 9.22 3.19
C THR A 243 -18.02 9.79 3.81
N LEU A 244 -16.95 9.94 3.02
CA LEU A 244 -15.65 10.43 3.47
C LEU A 244 -15.58 11.97 3.38
N VAL A 245 -16.50 12.65 4.07
CA VAL A 245 -16.57 14.13 4.07
C VAL A 245 -15.42 14.69 4.90
N ALA A 246 -14.60 15.57 4.29
CA ALA A 246 -13.48 16.21 4.98
C ALA A 246 -13.94 17.07 6.16
N LYS A 247 -13.35 16.84 7.35
CA LYS A 247 -13.59 17.61 8.59
C LYS A 247 -12.67 18.83 8.72
N ASN A 248 -11.70 18.97 7.83
CA ASN A 248 -10.75 20.08 7.72
C ASN A 248 -10.98 20.91 6.45
N ALA A 249 -10.22 22.00 6.27
CA ALA A 249 -10.36 22.86 5.09
C ALA A 249 -9.64 22.30 3.86
N GLY A 250 -8.61 21.47 4.06
CA GLY A 250 -7.76 20.94 3.00
C GLY A 250 -6.47 20.34 3.55
N VAL A 251 -5.60 19.95 2.65
CA VAL A 251 -4.29 19.39 2.97
C VAL A 251 -3.23 20.10 2.13
N ASP A 252 -2.13 20.51 2.74
CA ASP A 252 -0.91 20.96 2.07
C ASP A 252 0.12 19.84 2.18
N VAL A 253 0.31 19.09 1.09
CA VAL A 253 1.28 18.00 1.00
C VAL A 253 2.63 18.60 0.62
N LYS A 254 3.51 18.75 1.59
CA LYS A 254 4.90 19.23 1.40
C LYS A 254 5.77 18.09 0.90
N VAL A 255 6.55 18.34 -0.14
CA VAL A 255 7.48 17.34 -0.70
C VAL A 255 8.76 17.31 0.12
N TYR A 256 9.12 16.12 0.60
CA TYR A 256 10.38 15.84 1.28
C TYR A 256 11.21 14.84 0.47
N THR A 257 12.48 15.15 0.29
CA THR A 257 13.49 14.24 -0.27
C THR A 257 14.24 13.48 0.81
N ASP A 258 14.15 13.93 2.05
CA ASP A 258 14.75 13.33 3.24
C ASP A 258 13.69 13.06 4.31
N GLN A 259 13.45 11.78 4.61
CA GLN A 259 12.50 11.36 5.62
C GLN A 259 12.94 11.72 7.05
N ILE A 260 14.23 11.84 7.32
CA ILE A 260 14.73 12.29 8.63
C ILE A 260 14.32 13.74 8.86
N GLN A 261 14.38 14.58 7.82
CA GLN A 261 13.94 15.97 7.92
C GLN A 261 12.43 16.07 8.17
N SER A 262 11.62 15.27 7.46
CA SER A 262 10.15 15.28 7.70
C SER A 262 9.80 14.84 9.13
N TYR A 263 10.56 13.90 9.68
CA TYR A 263 10.41 13.49 11.08
C TYR A 263 10.82 14.58 12.08
N ALA A 264 11.92 15.29 11.81
CA ALA A 264 12.34 16.43 12.65
C ALA A 264 11.28 17.55 12.65
N ASP A 265 10.71 17.86 11.48
CA ASP A 265 9.62 18.85 11.33
C ASP A 265 8.34 18.40 12.05
N LEU A 266 8.08 17.07 12.09
CA LEU A 266 6.97 16.51 12.87
C LEU A 266 7.15 16.76 14.37
N LEU A 267 8.34 16.50 14.90
CA LEU A 267 8.67 16.74 16.31
C LEU A 267 8.61 18.24 16.68
N ALA A 268 8.98 19.11 15.73
CA ALA A 268 8.86 20.57 15.87
C ALA A 268 7.41 21.08 15.73
N ASN A 269 6.46 20.24 15.32
CA ASN A 269 5.08 20.59 14.95
C ASN A 269 4.95 21.50 13.71
N ASP A 270 5.96 21.51 12.82
CA ASP A 270 5.97 22.23 11.53
C ASP A 270 5.31 21.42 10.40
N VAL A 271 5.09 20.12 10.64
CA VAL A 271 4.29 19.19 9.85
C VAL A 271 3.32 18.46 10.77
N ASP A 272 2.09 18.23 10.32
CA ASP A 272 1.04 17.62 11.14
C ASP A 272 1.01 16.08 11.03
N VAL A 273 1.38 15.51 9.88
CA VAL A 273 1.32 14.06 9.64
C VAL A 273 2.51 13.60 8.79
N VAL A 274 3.16 12.54 9.23
CA VAL A 274 4.24 11.85 8.49
C VAL A 274 3.86 10.38 8.33
N GLN A 275 3.89 9.90 7.07
CA GLN A 275 3.76 8.50 6.70
C GLN A 275 5.15 7.91 6.44
N GLY A 276 5.45 6.78 7.06
CA GLY A 276 6.78 6.16 7.00
C GLY A 276 7.77 6.84 7.94
N ILE A 277 8.40 6.04 8.78
CA ILE A 277 9.49 6.48 9.67
C ILE A 277 10.79 5.91 9.12
N SER A 278 11.78 6.78 8.92
CA SER A 278 13.10 6.38 8.43
C SER A 278 13.79 5.39 9.37
N ASP A 279 14.54 4.45 8.79
CA ASP A 279 15.33 3.45 9.55
C ASP A 279 16.25 4.09 10.59
N GLY A 280 16.74 5.29 10.32
CA GLY A 280 17.65 6.01 11.23
C GLY A 280 17.01 6.47 12.56
N VAL A 281 15.69 6.45 12.69
CA VAL A 281 14.95 6.89 13.88
C VAL A 281 13.87 5.88 14.35
N LEU A 282 13.89 4.67 13.79
CA LEU A 282 12.91 3.62 14.15
C LEU A 282 13.01 3.19 15.62
N ASP A 283 14.17 3.27 16.22
CA ASP A 283 14.42 2.89 17.62
C ASP A 283 13.85 3.90 18.62
N SER A 284 13.74 5.19 18.24
CA SER A 284 13.30 6.27 19.13
C SER A 284 11.86 6.73 18.90
N PHE A 285 11.31 6.61 17.67
CA PHE A 285 10.06 7.29 17.30
C PHE A 285 8.86 7.00 18.21
N LYS A 286 8.79 5.79 18.79
CA LYS A 286 7.71 5.44 19.73
C LYS A 286 7.84 6.18 21.05
N ALA A 287 9.07 6.38 21.53
CA ALA A 287 9.34 7.14 22.74
C ALA A 287 9.12 8.64 22.51
N ASP A 288 9.59 9.16 21.38
CA ASP A 288 9.50 10.58 21.02
C ASP A 288 8.04 11.03 20.81
N LEU A 289 7.25 10.21 20.13
CA LEU A 289 5.86 10.54 19.78
C LEU A 289 4.84 10.04 20.82
N GLY A 290 5.17 9.03 21.62
CA GLY A 290 4.24 8.43 22.59
C GLY A 290 2.97 7.91 21.90
N SER A 291 1.80 8.36 22.36
CA SER A 291 0.50 7.99 21.77
C SER A 291 0.25 8.53 20.36
N ARG A 292 1.12 9.40 19.87
CA ARG A 292 1.09 9.96 18.50
C ARG A 292 1.84 9.10 17.48
N ALA A 293 2.56 8.07 17.93
CA ALA A 293 3.22 7.12 17.05
C ALA A 293 2.19 6.18 16.41
N ILE A 294 2.27 6.02 15.09
CA ILE A 294 1.52 5.00 14.33
C ILE A 294 2.46 3.83 14.08
N ASN A 295 2.04 2.65 14.46
CA ASN A 295 2.77 1.40 14.24
C ASN A 295 1.76 0.25 14.24
N GLN A 296 1.26 -0.12 13.08
CA GLN A 296 0.18 -1.11 12.90
C GLN A 296 0.47 -2.02 11.72
N PRO A 297 0.00 -3.29 11.73
CA PRO A 297 0.14 -4.17 10.57
C PRO A 297 -0.37 -3.53 9.29
N SER A 298 0.36 -3.74 8.19
CA SER A 298 -0.02 -3.35 6.83
C SER A 298 -0.39 -4.57 5.99
N GLY A 299 -0.77 -4.35 4.73
CA GLY A 299 -1.00 -5.42 3.75
C GLY A 299 0.28 -6.07 3.21
N THR A 300 1.40 -6.01 3.94
CA THR A 300 2.68 -6.57 3.50
C THR A 300 3.07 -7.75 4.37
N THR A 301 3.41 -8.89 3.73
CA THR A 301 3.93 -10.09 4.39
C THR A 301 5.37 -10.34 3.96
N ASP A 302 6.23 -10.72 4.89
CA ASP A 302 7.57 -11.24 4.62
C ASP A 302 7.63 -12.74 4.91
N SER A 303 8.33 -13.47 4.04
CA SER A 303 8.34 -14.92 4.05
C SER A 303 9.71 -15.50 3.69
N LEU A 304 9.91 -16.76 4.08
CA LEU A 304 11.01 -17.60 3.60
C LEU A 304 10.43 -18.63 2.63
N THR A 305 10.83 -18.57 1.36
CA THR A 305 10.33 -19.42 0.28
C THR A 305 11.34 -20.51 -0.06
N PHE A 306 10.85 -21.70 -0.40
CA PHE A 306 11.67 -22.82 -0.82
C PHE A 306 11.45 -23.14 -2.30
N PRO A 307 12.53 -23.35 -3.08
CA PRO A 307 12.41 -23.68 -4.50
C PRO A 307 11.99 -25.15 -4.67
N LEU A 308 10.68 -25.43 -4.68
CA LEU A 308 10.15 -26.79 -4.74
C LEU A 308 10.46 -27.52 -6.07
N TYR A 309 10.93 -26.80 -7.08
CA TYR A 309 11.48 -27.37 -8.31
C TYR A 309 12.87 -27.98 -8.13
N GLN A 310 13.49 -27.81 -6.96
CA GLN A 310 14.73 -28.50 -6.58
C GLN A 310 14.40 -29.83 -5.87
N PRO A 311 15.07 -30.93 -6.25
CA PRO A 311 14.74 -32.26 -5.72
C PRO A 311 14.76 -32.37 -4.18
N GLU A 312 15.68 -31.68 -3.52
CA GLU A 312 15.83 -31.67 -2.06
C GLU A 312 14.65 -31.06 -1.33
N TRP A 313 13.90 -30.16 -1.97
CA TRP A 313 12.75 -29.48 -1.39
C TRP A 313 11.40 -30.08 -1.81
N ASN A 314 11.38 -31.05 -2.72
CA ASN A 314 10.15 -31.65 -3.26
C ASN A 314 9.97 -33.12 -2.88
N THR A 315 10.20 -33.46 -1.60
CA THR A 315 9.97 -34.80 -1.08
C THR A 315 8.98 -34.78 0.09
N ALA A 316 8.38 -35.92 0.40
CA ALA A 316 7.47 -36.02 1.56
C ALA A 316 8.14 -35.62 2.87
N SER A 317 9.42 -36.01 3.08
CA SER A 317 10.19 -35.63 4.26
C SER A 317 10.58 -34.15 4.28
N SER A 318 10.77 -33.52 3.11
CA SER A 318 11.11 -32.09 3.04
C SER A 318 9.98 -31.18 3.55
N LYS A 319 8.71 -31.61 3.48
CA LYS A 319 7.59 -30.89 4.11
C LYS A 319 7.81 -30.78 5.62
N GLN A 320 8.13 -31.90 6.27
CA GLN A 320 8.41 -31.95 7.71
C GLN A 320 9.66 -31.13 8.07
N VAL A 321 10.68 -31.13 7.23
CA VAL A 321 11.87 -30.29 7.39
C VAL A 321 11.48 -28.81 7.37
N ARG A 322 10.67 -28.34 6.38
CA ARG A 322 10.22 -26.95 6.31
C ARG A 322 9.36 -26.55 7.50
N GLN A 323 8.46 -27.44 7.96
CA GLN A 323 7.68 -27.24 9.18
C GLN A 323 8.57 -27.15 10.42
N ALA A 324 9.59 -28.01 10.55
CA ALA A 324 10.56 -27.95 11.64
C ALA A 324 11.37 -26.63 11.62
N ILE A 325 11.80 -26.18 10.45
CA ILE A 325 12.46 -24.89 10.27
C ILE A 325 11.54 -23.75 10.72
N SER A 326 10.26 -23.79 10.34
CA SER A 326 9.29 -22.76 10.75
C SER A 326 9.14 -22.66 12.27
N MET A 327 9.02 -23.81 12.95
CA MET A 327 8.92 -23.88 14.42
C MET A 327 10.22 -23.51 15.15
N ALA A 328 11.35 -23.47 14.45
CA ALA A 328 12.66 -23.08 14.98
C ALA A 328 12.93 -21.58 14.91
N ILE A 329 12.06 -20.80 14.28
CA ILE A 329 12.21 -19.34 14.13
C ILE A 329 11.50 -18.61 15.28
N ASP A 330 12.25 -17.94 16.14
CA ASP A 330 11.70 -17.07 17.20
C ASP A 330 11.28 -15.72 16.62
N ARG A 331 10.12 -15.72 15.95
CA ARG A 331 9.54 -14.54 15.32
C ARG A 331 9.35 -13.38 16.30
N GLN A 332 8.95 -13.68 17.53
CA GLN A 332 8.68 -12.66 18.53
C GLN A 332 9.96 -11.92 18.94
N THR A 333 11.05 -12.64 19.19
CA THR A 333 12.34 -12.02 19.51
C THR A 333 12.85 -11.23 18.33
N ILE A 334 12.81 -11.78 17.09
CA ILE A 334 13.32 -11.10 15.90
C ILE A 334 12.53 -9.81 15.63
N THR A 335 11.20 -9.87 15.64
CA THR A 335 10.38 -8.67 15.39
C THR A 335 10.58 -7.60 16.46
N LYS A 336 10.76 -8.00 17.71
CA LYS A 336 10.96 -7.07 18.82
C LYS A 336 12.35 -6.42 18.82
N THR A 337 13.41 -7.21 18.60
CA THR A 337 14.80 -6.76 18.86
C THR A 337 15.54 -6.36 17.58
N VAL A 338 15.30 -7.04 16.46
CA VAL A 338 15.98 -6.78 15.19
C VAL A 338 15.17 -5.82 14.33
N LEU A 339 13.85 -6.06 14.25
CA LEU A 339 12.92 -5.18 13.53
C LEU A 339 12.31 -4.08 14.42
N GLN A 340 12.84 -3.87 15.62
CA GLN A 340 12.50 -2.76 16.54
C GLN A 340 10.99 -2.61 16.80
N GLY A 341 10.25 -3.75 16.69
CA GLY A 341 8.79 -3.78 16.84
C GLY A 341 8.04 -3.07 15.72
N THR A 342 8.64 -2.92 14.53
CA THR A 342 7.98 -2.39 13.32
C THR A 342 7.45 -3.50 12.41
N SER A 343 7.37 -4.71 12.95
CA SER A 343 6.75 -5.86 12.30
C SER A 343 6.04 -6.70 13.35
N THR A 344 4.99 -7.39 12.91
CA THR A 344 4.17 -8.27 13.77
C THR A 344 4.41 -9.73 13.37
N PRO A 345 4.70 -10.66 14.30
CA PRO A 345 4.86 -12.08 13.99
C PRO A 345 3.70 -12.63 13.19
N ALA A 346 3.98 -13.32 12.08
CA ALA A 346 2.93 -13.91 11.26
C ALA A 346 2.37 -15.19 11.89
N THR A 347 1.05 -15.33 11.82
CA THR A 347 0.28 -16.50 12.24
C THR A 347 -0.60 -17.05 11.12
N ASP A 348 -0.48 -16.46 9.92
CA ASP A 348 -1.26 -16.74 8.72
C ASP A 348 -0.40 -16.42 7.48
N PHE A 349 -0.79 -16.91 6.31
CA PHE A 349 -0.19 -16.59 5.01
C PHE A 349 -0.67 -15.23 4.48
N SER A 350 -1.79 -14.73 4.96
CA SER A 350 -2.35 -13.41 4.64
C SER A 350 -2.13 -12.41 5.77
N SER A 351 -2.36 -11.12 5.50
CA SER A 351 -2.23 -10.05 6.49
C SER A 351 -3.52 -9.86 7.30
N PRO A 352 -3.43 -9.48 8.60
CA PRO A 352 -4.61 -9.21 9.44
C PRO A 352 -5.47 -8.03 8.97
N VAL A 353 -5.02 -7.25 7.98
CA VAL A 353 -5.79 -6.11 7.45
C VAL A 353 -6.69 -6.49 6.27
N VAL A 354 -6.74 -7.78 5.87
CA VAL A 354 -7.57 -8.22 4.75
C VAL A 354 -8.81 -8.96 5.21
N GLN A 355 -9.87 -8.82 4.43
CA GLN A 355 -11.09 -9.60 4.66
C GLN A 355 -10.81 -11.09 4.37
N GLY A 356 -11.09 -11.94 5.34
CA GLY A 356 -10.85 -13.39 5.26
C GLY A 356 -9.62 -13.86 6.04
N TYR A 357 -8.81 -12.95 6.58
CA TYR A 357 -7.74 -13.33 7.50
C TYR A 357 -8.27 -14.21 8.63
N SER A 358 -7.55 -15.29 8.94
CA SER A 358 -7.89 -16.21 10.03
C SER A 358 -6.74 -16.29 11.00
N LYS A 359 -6.88 -15.58 12.11
CA LYS A 359 -5.87 -15.60 13.17
C LYS A 359 -5.49 -17.03 13.53
N ASP A 360 -4.19 -17.28 13.60
CA ASP A 360 -3.61 -18.56 14.03
C ASP A 360 -3.90 -19.76 13.10
N ILE A 361 -4.24 -19.56 11.82
CA ILE A 361 -4.48 -20.68 10.89
C ILE A 361 -3.21 -21.53 10.69
N CYS A 362 -2.04 -20.93 10.75
CA CYS A 362 -0.75 -21.61 10.70
C CYS A 362 -0.49 -22.47 11.95
N GLY A 363 -1.21 -22.21 13.04
CA GLY A 363 -1.19 -22.99 14.27
C GLY A 363 0.22 -23.18 14.86
N GLU A 364 0.51 -24.40 15.26
CA GLU A 364 1.79 -24.74 15.90
C GLU A 364 3.01 -24.52 14.98
N PHE A 365 2.85 -24.58 13.67
CA PHE A 365 3.98 -24.43 12.74
C PHE A 365 4.49 -22.98 12.64
N CYS A 366 3.69 -21.98 12.99
CA CYS A 366 4.15 -20.61 13.12
C CYS A 366 4.55 -20.22 14.55
N ALA A 367 4.33 -21.10 15.53
CA ALA A 367 4.74 -20.90 16.90
C ALA A 367 6.19 -21.39 17.13
N PHE A 368 6.99 -20.59 17.85
CA PHE A 368 8.34 -21.00 18.24
C PHE A 368 8.27 -22.15 19.26
N ASN A 369 8.75 -23.32 18.86
CA ASN A 369 8.75 -24.52 19.71
C ASN A 369 9.98 -25.39 19.44
N PRO A 370 11.11 -25.14 20.12
CA PRO A 370 12.36 -25.85 19.90
C PRO A 370 12.26 -27.38 20.10
N ALA A 371 11.48 -27.82 21.06
CA ALA A 371 11.35 -29.26 21.36
C ALA A 371 10.63 -30.00 20.21
N LYS A 372 9.48 -29.46 19.77
CA LYS A 372 8.73 -30.05 18.65
C LYS A 372 9.50 -29.93 17.34
N ALA A 373 10.18 -28.79 17.09
CA ALA A 373 11.01 -28.57 15.90
C ALA A 373 12.10 -29.66 15.78
N LYS A 374 12.83 -29.95 16.88
CA LYS A 374 13.85 -31.02 16.92
C LYS A 374 13.24 -32.38 16.66
N ALA A 375 12.12 -32.71 17.33
CA ALA A 375 11.44 -33.99 17.16
C ALA A 375 10.96 -34.20 15.71
N LEU A 376 10.40 -33.16 15.09
CA LEU A 376 9.90 -33.21 13.72
C LEU A 376 11.05 -33.35 12.71
N LEU A 377 12.16 -32.62 12.91
CA LEU A 377 13.36 -32.76 12.08
C LEU A 377 13.96 -34.15 12.17
N ALA A 378 14.02 -34.71 13.37
CA ALA A 378 14.52 -36.10 13.58
C ALA A 378 13.63 -37.13 12.88
N ALA A 379 12.30 -36.99 13.00
CA ALA A 379 11.33 -37.84 12.32
C ALA A 379 11.45 -37.76 10.76
N ALA A 380 11.82 -36.58 10.23
CA ALA A 380 12.09 -36.38 8.81
C ALA A 380 13.42 -36.96 8.30
N GLY A 381 14.24 -37.53 9.21
CA GLY A 381 15.57 -38.07 8.89
C GLY A 381 16.71 -37.06 8.99
N GLY A 382 16.47 -35.91 9.62
CA GLY A 382 17.42 -34.80 9.76
C GLY A 382 17.53 -33.90 8.51
N PHE A 383 18.45 -32.95 8.60
CA PHE A 383 18.81 -32.08 7.47
C PHE A 383 20.29 -32.29 7.13
N LYS A 384 20.60 -32.45 5.85
CA LYS A 384 21.98 -32.66 5.37
C LYS A 384 22.49 -31.42 4.63
N GLY A 385 23.71 -31.03 4.94
CA GLY A 385 24.35 -29.86 4.33
C GLY A 385 24.04 -28.56 5.07
N THR A 386 24.15 -27.44 4.38
CA THR A 386 23.96 -26.08 4.90
C THR A 386 22.65 -25.50 4.37
N LEU A 387 21.80 -24.99 5.25
CA LEU A 387 20.63 -24.19 4.86
C LEU A 387 21.11 -22.81 4.48
N GLU A 388 21.14 -22.50 3.19
CA GLU A 388 21.41 -21.14 2.71
C GLU A 388 20.11 -20.37 2.51
N ILE A 389 20.12 -19.09 2.91
CA ILE A 389 19.01 -18.15 2.70
C ILE A 389 19.50 -17.00 1.82
N ALA A 390 18.96 -16.91 0.61
CA ALA A 390 19.27 -15.83 -0.33
C ALA A 390 18.47 -14.57 -0.01
N TYR A 391 19.11 -13.41 -0.09
CA TYR A 391 18.51 -12.09 0.09
C TYR A 391 19.23 -11.02 -0.72
N ASN A 392 18.57 -9.87 -0.97
CA ASN A 392 19.18 -8.67 -1.57
C ASN A 392 19.62 -7.69 -0.47
N THR A 393 20.73 -6.99 -0.72
CA THR A 393 21.34 -6.09 0.28
C THR A 393 20.76 -4.67 0.26
N ASP A 394 20.10 -4.28 -0.81
CA ASP A 394 19.52 -2.95 -1.03
C ASP A 394 18.19 -2.67 -0.30
N GLY A 395 17.68 -3.59 0.52
CA GLY A 395 16.40 -3.45 1.23
C GLY A 395 16.49 -3.66 2.74
N GLY A 396 17.66 -3.53 3.37
CA GLY A 396 17.81 -3.67 4.83
C GLY A 396 17.64 -5.10 5.36
N HIS A 397 17.61 -6.12 4.46
CA HIS A 397 17.23 -7.48 4.83
C HIS A 397 18.28 -8.29 5.60
N LYS A 398 19.54 -7.84 5.60
CA LYS A 398 20.66 -8.60 6.19
C LYS A 398 20.42 -8.97 7.66
N ALA A 399 20.07 -8.00 8.47
CA ALA A 399 19.99 -8.19 9.92
C ALA A 399 18.94 -9.24 10.32
N TRP A 400 17.74 -9.17 9.72
CA TRP A 400 16.69 -10.11 10.05
C TRP A 400 16.89 -11.49 9.40
N VAL A 401 17.52 -11.57 8.22
CA VAL A 401 17.90 -12.86 7.61
C VAL A 401 18.94 -13.55 8.47
N GLU A 402 19.95 -12.82 8.96
CA GLU A 402 20.95 -13.34 9.88
C GLU A 402 20.33 -13.79 11.22
N ALA A 403 19.41 -13.02 11.78
CA ALA A 403 18.70 -13.41 12.99
C ALA A 403 17.83 -14.66 12.79
N THR A 404 17.20 -14.79 11.61
CA THR A 404 16.37 -15.95 11.26
C THR A 404 17.22 -17.22 11.19
N TRP A 405 18.31 -17.22 10.41
CA TRP A 405 19.15 -18.42 10.34
C TRP A 405 19.89 -18.71 11.65
N ASN A 406 20.25 -17.71 12.46
CA ASN A 406 20.79 -17.90 13.81
C ASN A 406 19.78 -18.61 14.72
N SER A 407 18.50 -18.21 14.67
CA SER A 407 17.42 -18.89 15.42
C SER A 407 17.28 -20.35 15.00
N ILE A 408 17.30 -20.62 13.70
CA ILE A 408 17.22 -21.99 13.13
C ILE A 408 18.43 -22.81 13.58
N LYS A 409 19.64 -22.29 13.43
CA LYS A 409 20.89 -22.96 13.84
C LYS A 409 20.91 -23.27 15.33
N ALA A 410 20.60 -22.30 16.16
CA ALA A 410 20.57 -22.46 17.63
C ALA A 410 19.53 -23.51 18.06
N THR A 411 18.40 -23.55 17.37
CA THR A 411 17.30 -24.48 17.70
C THR A 411 17.55 -25.88 17.15
N LEU A 412 17.89 -26.04 15.89
CA LEU A 412 17.95 -27.35 15.23
C LEU A 412 19.36 -27.94 15.16
N GLY A 413 20.41 -27.14 15.37
CA GLY A 413 21.80 -27.59 15.26
C GLY A 413 22.26 -27.81 13.81
N ILE A 414 21.50 -27.33 12.83
CA ILE A 414 21.88 -27.40 11.40
C ILE A 414 22.75 -26.22 11.02
N ASP A 415 23.68 -26.44 10.10
CA ASP A 415 24.46 -25.33 9.58
C ASP A 415 23.61 -24.43 8.69
N CYS A 416 23.75 -23.12 8.92
CA CYS A 416 23.03 -22.11 8.16
C CYS A 416 24.00 -21.04 7.66
N SER A 417 23.68 -20.45 6.50
CA SER A 417 24.41 -19.31 5.94
C SER A 417 23.48 -18.39 5.15
N ALA A 418 23.93 -17.16 4.92
CA ALA A 418 23.21 -16.20 4.11
C ALA A 418 23.91 -16.03 2.76
N ARG A 419 23.13 -16.01 1.65
CA ARG A 419 23.61 -15.71 0.32
C ARG A 419 23.15 -14.33 -0.11
N ALA A 420 24.06 -13.36 -0.06
CA ALA A 420 23.78 -11.98 -0.42
C ALA A 420 23.80 -11.77 -1.94
N TYR A 421 22.80 -11.06 -2.44
CA TYR A 421 22.74 -10.50 -3.80
C TYR A 421 22.83 -8.96 -3.70
N PRO A 422 23.49 -8.27 -4.65
CA PRO A 422 23.73 -6.83 -4.53
C PRO A 422 22.43 -6.01 -4.54
N ASP A 423 21.41 -6.46 -5.26
CA ASP A 423 20.14 -5.76 -5.42
C ASP A 423 18.97 -6.73 -5.67
N ARG A 424 17.75 -6.18 -5.60
CA ARG A 424 16.51 -6.95 -5.81
C ARG A 424 16.47 -7.62 -7.17
N LYS A 425 16.94 -6.96 -8.25
CA LYS A 425 16.91 -7.52 -9.60
C LYS A 425 17.79 -8.77 -9.68
N SER A 426 19.01 -8.70 -9.16
CA SER A 426 19.96 -9.82 -9.14
C SER A 426 19.41 -11.02 -8.35
N LEU A 427 18.68 -10.79 -7.26
CA LEU A 427 17.99 -11.85 -6.51
C LEU A 427 16.81 -12.42 -7.31
N ARG A 428 16.00 -11.58 -7.96
CA ARG A 428 14.82 -12.01 -8.73
C ARG A 428 15.16 -12.80 -9.98
N ASP A 429 16.24 -12.46 -10.67
CA ASP A 429 16.64 -13.12 -11.93
C ASP A 429 16.72 -14.66 -11.84
N PRO A 430 17.43 -15.28 -10.87
CA PRO A 430 17.45 -16.73 -10.72
C PRO A 430 16.12 -17.32 -10.21
N ILE A 431 15.33 -16.57 -9.43
CA ILE A 431 14.00 -16.98 -8.96
C ILE A 431 13.06 -17.10 -10.16
N THR A 432 12.91 -16.03 -10.92
CA THR A 432 12.03 -15.97 -12.11
C THR A 432 12.41 -17.00 -13.19
N LYS A 433 13.71 -17.32 -13.31
CA LYS A 433 14.20 -18.37 -14.24
C LYS A 433 14.04 -19.79 -13.72
N GLY A 434 13.52 -19.99 -12.50
CA GLY A 434 13.44 -21.31 -11.87
C GLY A 434 14.81 -21.98 -11.65
N SER A 435 15.87 -21.17 -11.48
CA SER A 435 17.26 -21.64 -11.31
C SER A 435 17.83 -21.39 -9.91
N MET A 436 17.07 -20.79 -9.01
CA MET A 436 17.45 -20.63 -7.60
C MET A 436 17.56 -22.00 -6.93
N LYS A 437 18.66 -22.24 -6.21
CA LYS A 437 18.95 -23.54 -5.59
C LYS A 437 18.76 -23.56 -4.09
N VAL A 438 18.61 -22.41 -3.46
CA VAL A 438 18.58 -22.26 -2.02
C VAL A 438 17.28 -21.59 -1.57
N ALA A 439 16.93 -21.71 -0.29
CA ALA A 439 15.82 -20.94 0.26
C ALA A 439 16.08 -19.45 0.09
N PHE A 440 15.04 -18.66 -0.06
CA PHE A 440 15.19 -17.23 -0.33
C PHE A 440 14.06 -16.42 0.32
N ARG A 441 14.39 -15.17 0.63
CA ARG A 441 13.40 -14.26 1.13
C ARG A 441 12.41 -13.85 0.04
N THR A 442 11.12 -13.76 0.38
CA THR A 442 10.08 -13.12 -0.44
C THR A 442 9.28 -12.14 0.40
N SER A 443 8.57 -11.27 -0.27
CA SER A 443 7.63 -10.34 0.33
C SER A 443 6.48 -10.13 -0.64
N TRP A 444 5.26 -10.07 -0.11
CA TRP A 444 4.07 -9.71 -0.87
C TRP A 444 3.45 -8.47 -0.27
N GLN A 445 3.13 -7.49 -1.09
CA GLN A 445 2.31 -6.35 -0.73
C GLN A 445 0.98 -6.48 -1.46
N MET A 446 -0.12 -6.41 -0.73
CA MET A 446 -1.43 -6.57 -1.33
C MET A 446 -1.71 -5.53 -2.41
N ASP A 447 -2.32 -5.97 -3.49
CA ASP A 447 -2.88 -5.11 -4.52
C ASP A 447 -4.29 -4.65 -4.11
N TYR A 448 -5.04 -5.49 -3.41
CA TYR A 448 -6.35 -5.20 -2.84
C TYR A 448 -6.58 -6.04 -1.57
N PRO A 449 -7.42 -5.58 -0.63
CA PRO A 449 -7.54 -6.21 0.68
C PRO A 449 -8.48 -7.43 0.66
N ALA A 450 -8.12 -8.48 -0.06
CA ALA A 450 -8.83 -9.75 -0.11
C ALA A 450 -7.88 -10.92 0.16
N LEU A 451 -8.39 -11.98 0.79
CA LEU A 451 -7.60 -13.19 1.07
C LEU A 451 -7.06 -13.82 -0.22
N GLU A 452 -7.85 -13.82 -1.29
CA GLU A 452 -7.46 -14.37 -2.59
C GLU A 452 -6.19 -13.71 -3.14
N ASP A 453 -5.97 -12.42 -2.89
CA ASP A 453 -4.77 -11.67 -3.31
C ASP A 453 -3.46 -12.21 -2.69
N PHE A 454 -3.55 -12.87 -1.55
CA PHE A 454 -2.41 -13.54 -0.89
C PHE A 454 -2.27 -15.02 -1.28
N LEU A 455 -3.21 -15.56 -2.01
CA LEU A 455 -3.25 -16.98 -2.36
C LEU A 455 -3.03 -17.22 -3.86
N ALA A 456 -3.90 -16.70 -4.71
CA ALA A 456 -3.87 -17.00 -6.13
C ALA A 456 -2.58 -16.52 -6.81
N PRO A 457 -2.11 -15.27 -6.68
CA PRO A 457 -0.89 -14.81 -7.34
C PRO A 457 0.37 -15.52 -6.87
N ILE A 458 0.39 -16.00 -5.60
CA ILE A 458 1.59 -16.52 -4.93
C ILE A 458 1.68 -18.05 -5.00
N PHE A 459 0.55 -18.75 -5.01
CA PHE A 459 0.53 -20.21 -4.82
C PHE A 459 -0.20 -20.99 -5.92
N ALA A 460 -1.08 -20.35 -6.73
CA ALA A 460 -1.74 -21.06 -7.83
C ALA A 460 -0.73 -21.56 -8.85
N LYS A 461 -1.00 -22.73 -9.42
CA LYS A 461 -0.14 -23.32 -10.44
C LYS A 461 0.06 -22.37 -11.63
N GLY A 462 1.33 -22.05 -11.91
CA GLY A 462 1.70 -21.18 -13.04
C GLY A 462 1.46 -19.69 -12.81
N ALA A 463 1.03 -19.28 -11.62
CA ALA A 463 0.89 -17.87 -11.28
C ALA A 463 2.24 -17.14 -11.29
N GLY A 464 2.23 -15.87 -11.70
CA GLY A 464 3.45 -15.10 -11.97
C GLY A 464 4.34 -14.84 -10.75
N SER A 465 3.79 -14.92 -9.54
CA SER A 465 4.51 -14.77 -8.27
C SER A 465 4.61 -16.07 -7.46
N ASN A 466 4.26 -17.22 -8.07
CA ASN A 466 4.47 -18.53 -7.47
C ASN A 466 5.97 -18.92 -7.54
N ASP A 467 6.77 -18.21 -6.79
CA ASP A 467 8.23 -18.35 -6.75
C ASP A 467 8.70 -19.72 -6.22
N ALA A 468 7.87 -20.36 -5.41
CA ALA A 468 8.10 -21.71 -4.93
C ALA A 468 7.90 -22.79 -6.02
N HIS A 469 7.19 -22.48 -7.09
CA HIS A 469 6.61 -23.44 -8.04
C HIS A 469 5.74 -24.48 -7.31
N TYR A 470 4.94 -24.02 -6.36
CA TYR A 470 3.97 -24.87 -5.68
C TYR A 470 2.95 -25.41 -6.69
N ASP A 471 2.68 -26.70 -6.64
CA ASP A 471 1.75 -27.39 -7.52
C ASP A 471 0.95 -28.40 -6.69
N ASN A 472 -0.26 -28.03 -6.32
CA ASN A 472 -1.19 -28.87 -5.59
C ASN A 472 -2.60 -28.69 -6.21
N PRO A 473 -3.06 -29.69 -7.01
CA PRO A 473 -4.37 -29.59 -7.67
C PRO A 473 -5.53 -29.35 -6.72
N SER A 474 -5.50 -29.89 -5.49
CA SER A 474 -6.55 -29.65 -4.51
C SER A 474 -6.57 -28.21 -4.01
N PHE A 475 -5.41 -27.54 -3.98
CA PHE A 475 -5.32 -26.12 -3.67
C PHE A 475 -5.92 -25.29 -4.79
N ASP A 476 -5.56 -25.58 -6.05
CA ASP A 476 -6.10 -24.89 -7.22
C ASP A 476 -7.62 -25.10 -7.35
N ASP A 477 -8.12 -26.31 -7.06
CA ASP A 477 -9.56 -26.59 -7.04
C ASP A 477 -10.31 -25.73 -5.99
N LEU A 478 -9.73 -25.58 -4.78
CA LEU A 478 -10.31 -24.74 -3.72
C LEU A 478 -10.28 -23.25 -4.07
N LEU A 479 -9.23 -22.77 -4.75
CA LEU A 479 -9.21 -21.40 -5.28
C LEU A 479 -10.34 -21.20 -6.30
N GLN A 480 -10.47 -22.11 -7.27
CA GLN A 480 -11.53 -22.03 -8.28
C GLN A 480 -12.94 -22.13 -7.67
N GLU A 481 -13.13 -22.94 -6.62
CA GLU A 481 -14.40 -23.01 -5.88
C GLU A 481 -14.70 -21.66 -5.22
N GLY A 482 -13.70 -21.05 -4.58
CA GLY A 482 -13.82 -19.71 -4.01
C GLY A 482 -14.13 -18.66 -5.07
N ASP A 483 -13.46 -18.68 -6.22
CA ASP A 483 -13.67 -17.75 -7.32
C ASP A 483 -15.08 -17.84 -7.92
N LYS A 484 -15.67 -19.04 -7.96
CA LYS A 484 -17.04 -19.27 -8.46
C LYS A 484 -18.13 -19.02 -7.41
N ALA A 485 -17.76 -18.80 -6.15
CA ALA A 485 -18.73 -18.55 -5.09
C ALA A 485 -19.56 -17.28 -5.38
N THR A 486 -20.82 -17.29 -5.01
CA THR A 486 -21.74 -16.16 -5.25
C THR A 486 -21.79 -15.19 -4.07
N THR A 487 -21.20 -15.57 -2.95
CA THR A 487 -21.10 -14.71 -1.76
C THR A 487 -19.66 -14.63 -1.26
N PRO A 488 -19.24 -13.49 -0.71
CA PRO A 488 -17.89 -13.36 -0.12
C PRO A 488 -17.62 -14.37 1.00
N ALA A 489 -18.62 -14.75 1.77
CA ALA A 489 -18.46 -15.70 2.87
C ALA A 489 -18.15 -17.13 2.38
N GLU A 490 -18.78 -17.57 1.31
CA GLU A 490 -18.49 -18.86 0.66
C GLU A 490 -17.09 -18.84 0.05
N ALA A 491 -16.73 -17.77 -0.66
CA ALA A 491 -15.40 -17.60 -1.23
C ALA A 491 -14.31 -17.70 -0.16
N ILE A 492 -14.45 -16.93 0.93
CA ILE A 492 -13.49 -16.94 2.06
C ILE A 492 -13.36 -18.34 2.66
N LYS A 493 -14.45 -19.09 2.80
CA LYS A 493 -14.41 -20.44 3.34
C LYS A 493 -13.56 -21.39 2.50
N SER A 494 -13.70 -21.33 1.16
CA SER A 494 -12.91 -22.14 0.23
C SER A 494 -11.44 -21.69 0.23
N TYR A 495 -11.16 -20.39 0.22
CA TYR A 495 -9.78 -19.87 0.33
C TYR A 495 -9.10 -20.28 1.64
N GLN A 496 -9.78 -20.18 2.77
CA GLN A 496 -9.26 -20.67 4.07
C GLN A 496 -9.04 -22.18 4.10
N ALA A 497 -9.83 -22.96 3.35
CA ALA A 497 -9.54 -24.38 3.17
C ALA A 497 -8.26 -24.61 2.37
N GLY A 498 -7.98 -23.76 1.36
CA GLY A 498 -6.71 -23.72 0.63
C GLY A 498 -5.53 -23.38 1.53
N GLU A 499 -5.66 -22.37 2.41
CA GLU A 499 -4.60 -22.03 3.39
C GLU A 499 -4.20 -23.21 4.28
N LYS A 500 -5.16 -24.05 4.70
CA LYS A 500 -4.85 -25.25 5.49
C LYS A 500 -3.99 -26.26 4.73
N LEU A 501 -4.10 -26.32 3.40
CA LEU A 501 -3.18 -27.10 2.56
C LEU A 501 -1.78 -26.48 2.56
N LEU A 502 -1.68 -25.15 2.51
CA LEU A 502 -0.39 -24.45 2.61
C LEU A 502 0.27 -24.71 3.98
N VAL A 503 -0.48 -24.75 5.08
CA VAL A 503 0.05 -25.13 6.40
C VAL A 503 0.64 -26.54 6.38
N THR A 504 -0.04 -27.47 5.72
CA THR A 504 0.41 -28.87 5.61
C THR A 504 1.63 -29.00 4.72
N ASP A 505 1.66 -28.31 3.59
CA ASP A 505 2.72 -28.45 2.59
C ASP A 505 3.91 -27.52 2.85
N MET A 506 3.69 -26.41 3.54
CA MET A 506 4.67 -25.37 3.92
C MET A 506 5.59 -24.97 2.74
N PRO A 507 5.07 -24.58 1.56
CA PRO A 507 5.90 -24.15 0.45
C PRO A 507 6.67 -22.88 0.76
N VAL A 508 6.09 -22.07 1.62
CA VAL A 508 6.57 -20.79 2.13
C VAL A 508 6.38 -20.77 3.65
N ILE A 509 7.33 -20.27 4.39
CA ILE A 509 7.22 -20.01 5.83
C ILE A 509 6.83 -18.56 6.03
N PRO A 510 5.63 -18.24 6.56
CA PRO A 510 5.28 -16.89 6.97
C PRO A 510 6.21 -16.45 8.12
N LEU A 511 6.80 -15.25 8.00
CA LEU A 511 7.72 -14.71 9.00
C LEU A 511 7.03 -13.63 9.84
N TRP A 512 6.64 -12.53 9.22
CA TRP A 512 5.95 -11.40 9.86
C TRP A 512 5.16 -10.59 8.86
N TYR A 513 4.28 -9.78 9.40
CA TYR A 513 3.63 -8.69 8.70
C TYR A 513 4.44 -7.42 8.92
N ALA A 514 4.83 -6.72 7.85
CA ALA A 514 5.43 -5.41 7.98
C ALA A 514 4.39 -4.42 8.54
N ASN A 515 4.79 -3.56 9.46
CA ASN A 515 3.91 -2.54 9.97
C ASN A 515 4.02 -1.25 9.15
N THR A 516 2.90 -0.58 8.93
CA THR A 516 2.92 0.82 8.60
C THR A 516 3.41 1.60 9.81
N THR A 517 4.44 2.43 9.61
CA THR A 517 4.95 3.36 10.60
C THR A 517 4.60 4.79 10.22
N GLY A 518 4.49 5.67 11.21
CA GLY A 518 4.19 7.08 10.99
C GLY A 518 3.97 7.82 12.30
N GLY A 519 3.50 9.05 12.20
CA GLY A 519 3.19 9.83 13.38
C GLY A 519 2.49 11.13 13.06
N TYR A 520 2.06 11.81 14.13
CA TYR A 520 1.39 13.10 13.99
C TYR A 520 1.78 14.11 15.06
N SER A 521 1.63 15.40 14.73
CA SER A 521 1.96 16.53 15.59
C SER A 521 0.98 16.68 16.76
N GLU A 522 1.33 17.51 17.72
CA GLU A 522 0.44 17.88 18.82
C GLU A 522 -0.75 18.75 18.37
N ASN A 523 -0.63 19.34 17.18
CA ASN A 523 -1.62 20.28 16.63
C ASN A 523 -2.88 19.60 16.09
N VAL A 524 -2.84 18.27 15.88
CA VAL A 524 -3.93 17.53 15.23
C VAL A 524 -4.46 16.41 16.11
N SER A 525 -5.63 15.92 15.74
CA SER A 525 -6.33 14.80 16.37
C SER A 525 -7.08 13.98 15.33
N ASN A 526 -7.60 12.79 15.76
CA ASN A 526 -8.33 11.85 14.92
C ASN A 526 -7.49 11.27 13.77
N VAL A 527 -6.17 11.23 13.94
CA VAL A 527 -5.28 10.64 12.93
C VAL A 527 -5.37 9.12 12.97
N LYS A 528 -5.72 8.54 11.82
CA LYS A 528 -5.76 7.09 11.56
C LYS A 528 -5.16 6.85 10.19
N PHE A 529 -4.61 5.66 10.01
CA PHE A 529 -4.13 5.19 8.73
C PHE A 529 -5.02 4.06 8.25
N ASP A 530 -5.23 3.99 6.95
CA ASP A 530 -6.03 2.93 6.33
C ASP A 530 -5.23 1.61 6.20
N VAL A 531 -5.82 0.61 5.56
CA VAL A 531 -5.22 -0.72 5.36
C VAL A 531 -4.01 -0.71 4.43
N PHE A 532 -3.83 0.34 3.62
CA PHE A 532 -2.66 0.57 2.77
C PHE A 532 -1.59 1.41 3.47
N GLY A 533 -1.84 1.83 4.71
CA GLY A 533 -0.93 2.68 5.45
C GLY A 533 -0.99 4.16 5.06
N VAL A 534 -2.06 4.59 4.39
CA VAL A 534 -2.27 5.99 4.00
C VAL A 534 -3.07 6.72 5.08
N PRO A 535 -2.69 7.95 5.49
CA PRO A 535 -3.46 8.73 6.45
C PRO A 535 -4.88 9.03 5.96
N ILE A 536 -5.88 8.80 6.79
CA ILE A 536 -7.29 9.13 6.48
C ILE A 536 -7.52 10.62 6.73
N PHE A 537 -7.06 11.46 5.81
CA PHE A 537 -7.07 12.93 5.95
C PHE A 537 -8.43 13.53 6.22
N THR A 538 -9.50 12.90 5.71
CA THR A 538 -10.88 13.37 5.90
C THR A 538 -11.31 13.43 7.36
N ASP A 539 -10.73 12.61 8.23
CA ASP A 539 -11.04 12.56 9.65
C ASP A 539 -10.18 13.49 10.51
N ILE A 540 -9.02 13.90 10.00
CA ILE A 540 -8.04 14.69 10.75
C ILE A 540 -8.59 16.09 11.01
N THR A 541 -8.50 16.52 12.27
CA THR A 541 -8.90 17.87 12.70
C THR A 541 -7.72 18.56 13.39
N ARG A 542 -7.57 19.86 13.17
CA ARG A 542 -6.60 20.68 13.88
C ARG A 542 -7.23 21.18 15.19
N LYS A 543 -6.45 21.15 16.28
CA LYS A 543 -6.88 21.61 17.61
C LYS A 543 -6.98 23.12 17.68
#